data_3f5fd811cfae5735f1e056a004f7a9fe
#
_entry.id   3f5fd811cfae5735f1e056a004f7a9fe
#
_cell.length_a   1.000
_cell.length_b   1.000
_cell.length_c   1.000
_cell.angle_alpha   90.00
_cell.angle_beta   90.00
_cell.angle_gamma   90.00
#
_symmetry.space_group_name_H-M   'P 1'
#
loop_
_entity.id
_entity.type
_entity.pdbx_description
1 polymer ?
#
loop_
_entity_poly.entity_id
_entity_poly.type
_entity_poly.pdbx_seq_one_letter_code
_entity_poly.pdbx_strand_id
1 'polypeptide(L)'
;MADARGTTLSLRISGSAADGREATFAASGRTITFPGFLKAYVETVDELAGGEADDAESRLPQLRQGQRVDATRLTADGHSTNPPPRYTEASLVKALEELGIGRPSTYSSIIKTIQDRGYVHKKGSALVPSWVAFAVTGLLEQHFSRLVDYDFTAAMEDELDEIASGHEHRTNWLHNFYFGGEHGVP
;
A
#
# COMPACT_ATOMS: atom_id res chain seq x y z
N MET A 1 -5.59 18.09 -19.26
CA MET A 1 -4.15 17.95 -19.53
C MET A 1 -3.96 16.82 -20.53
N ALA A 2 -2.90 16.86 -21.36
CA ALA A 2 -2.62 15.77 -22.29
C ALA A 2 -2.03 14.55 -21.57
N ASP A 3 -2.41 13.36 -22.04
CA ASP A 3 -1.93 12.11 -21.45
C ASP A 3 -0.43 11.88 -21.71
N ALA A 4 0.24 11.25 -20.75
CA ALA A 4 1.61 10.80 -20.93
C ALA A 4 1.65 9.60 -21.90
N ARG A 5 2.66 9.55 -22.76
CA ARG A 5 2.88 8.44 -23.70
C ARG A 5 4.26 7.85 -23.49
N GLY A 6 4.34 6.54 -23.53
CA GLY A 6 5.60 5.81 -23.40
C GLY A 6 5.53 4.44 -24.04
N THR A 7 6.70 3.81 -24.13
CA THR A 7 6.84 2.41 -24.58
C THR A 7 7.44 1.60 -23.45
N THR A 8 6.93 0.40 -23.26
CA THR A 8 7.51 -0.59 -22.36
C THR A 8 8.16 -1.69 -23.20
N LEU A 9 9.42 -1.98 -22.90
CA LEU A 9 10.15 -3.06 -23.53
C LEU A 9 10.44 -4.13 -22.50
N SER A 10 10.04 -5.36 -22.79
CA SER A 10 10.40 -6.54 -22.00
C SER A 10 11.26 -7.46 -22.84
N LEU A 11 12.43 -7.78 -22.34
CA LEU A 11 13.40 -8.65 -23.01
C LEU A 11 13.53 -9.97 -22.24
N ARG A 12 13.66 -11.05 -22.99
CA ARG A 12 14.11 -12.34 -22.47
C ARG A 12 15.31 -12.78 -23.29
N ILE A 13 16.44 -13.00 -22.63
CA ILE A 13 17.69 -13.39 -23.24
C ILE A 13 17.99 -14.81 -22.75
N SER A 14 17.99 -15.77 -23.67
CA SER A 14 18.33 -17.16 -23.37
C SER A 14 19.77 -17.44 -23.78
N GLY A 15 20.51 -18.10 -22.95
CA GLY A 15 21.89 -18.53 -23.22
C GLY A 15 22.11 -19.93 -22.67
N SER A 16 23.03 -20.65 -23.33
CA SER A 16 23.46 -21.96 -22.87
C SER A 16 24.89 -21.88 -22.34
N ALA A 17 25.10 -22.41 -21.14
CA ALA A 17 26.44 -22.53 -20.56
C ALA A 17 27.22 -23.67 -21.21
N ALA A 18 28.54 -23.67 -21.04
CA ALA A 18 29.42 -24.69 -21.60
C ALA A 18 29.14 -26.12 -21.06
N ASP A 19 28.50 -26.23 -19.92
CA ASP A 19 28.06 -27.47 -19.29
C ASP A 19 26.64 -27.94 -19.74
N GLY A 20 26.05 -27.26 -20.74
CA GLY A 20 24.74 -27.58 -21.30
C GLY A 20 23.55 -27.06 -20.51
N ARG A 21 23.75 -26.34 -19.40
CA ARG A 21 22.65 -25.69 -18.66
C ARG A 21 22.16 -24.45 -19.41
N GLU A 22 20.85 -24.30 -19.45
CA GLU A 22 20.21 -23.11 -20.02
C GLU A 22 19.95 -22.08 -18.92
N ALA A 23 20.23 -20.84 -19.23
CA ALA A 23 19.93 -19.69 -18.38
C ALA A 23 19.06 -18.70 -19.15
N THR A 24 18.05 -18.14 -18.50
CA THR A 24 17.21 -17.09 -19.06
C THR A 24 17.31 -15.86 -18.20
N PHE A 25 17.69 -14.75 -18.80
CA PHE A 25 17.73 -13.43 -18.17
C PHE A 25 16.54 -12.62 -18.64
N ALA A 26 15.89 -11.91 -17.72
CA ALA A 26 14.79 -11.02 -18.04
C ALA A 26 15.20 -9.58 -17.70
N ALA A 27 14.84 -8.66 -18.57
CA ALA A 27 14.99 -7.23 -18.32
C ALA A 27 13.74 -6.51 -18.85
N SER A 28 13.26 -5.54 -18.09
CA SER A 28 12.17 -4.67 -18.51
C SER A 28 12.59 -3.21 -18.35
N GLY A 29 12.14 -2.37 -19.25
CA GLY A 29 12.40 -0.95 -19.18
C GLY A 29 11.23 -0.16 -19.77
N ARG A 30 10.98 1.01 -19.22
CA ARG A 30 9.94 1.92 -19.68
C ARG A 30 10.59 3.22 -20.14
N THR A 31 10.26 3.66 -21.34
CA THR A 31 10.70 4.95 -21.86
C THR A 31 9.50 5.85 -22.07
N ILE A 32 9.45 6.98 -21.36
CA ILE A 32 8.44 8.00 -21.57
C ILE A 32 8.83 8.83 -22.77
N THR A 33 8.05 8.76 -23.85
CA THR A 33 8.29 9.51 -25.10
C THR A 33 7.64 10.89 -25.08
N PHE A 34 6.54 11.02 -24.33
CA PHE A 34 5.83 12.28 -24.13
C PHE A 34 5.35 12.36 -22.69
N PRO A 35 5.89 13.25 -21.87
CA PRO A 35 5.58 13.29 -20.43
C PRO A 35 4.16 13.74 -20.11
N GLY A 36 3.48 14.50 -21.00
CA GLY A 36 2.10 14.95 -20.74
C GLY A 36 1.93 15.61 -19.38
N PHE A 37 0.91 15.17 -18.64
CA PHE A 37 0.63 15.66 -17.29
C PHE A 37 1.72 15.30 -16.25
N LEU A 38 2.49 14.25 -16.48
CA LEU A 38 3.59 13.83 -15.57
C LEU A 38 4.67 14.90 -15.45
N LYS A 39 4.80 15.81 -16.44
CA LYS A 39 5.76 16.90 -16.36
C LYS A 39 5.52 17.83 -15.15
N ALA A 40 4.29 17.92 -14.66
CA ALA A 40 3.93 18.70 -13.49
C ALA A 40 4.20 17.99 -12.15
N TYR A 41 4.45 16.67 -12.18
CA TYR A 41 4.59 15.83 -10.98
C TYR A 41 6.00 15.23 -10.79
N VAL A 42 6.93 15.53 -11.67
CA VAL A 42 8.30 14.95 -11.64
C VAL A 42 9.09 15.37 -10.39
N GLU A 43 8.69 16.42 -9.70
CA GLU A 43 9.40 16.89 -8.49
C GLU A 43 8.95 16.20 -7.18
N THR A 44 7.90 15.38 -7.21
CA THR A 44 7.30 14.85 -5.94
C THR A 44 7.50 13.35 -5.75
N VAL A 45 8.14 12.65 -6.68
CA VAL A 45 8.27 11.17 -6.63
C VAL A 45 9.46 10.69 -5.78
N ASP A 46 10.39 11.58 -5.43
CA ASP A 46 11.65 11.20 -4.79
C ASP A 46 11.54 10.78 -3.30
N GLU A 47 10.41 10.98 -2.62
CA GLU A 47 10.32 10.67 -1.18
C GLU A 47 9.44 9.48 -0.79
N LEU A 48 8.65 8.93 -1.70
CA LEU A 48 7.71 7.84 -1.38
C LEU A 48 8.21 6.43 -1.76
N ALA A 49 9.29 6.34 -2.49
CA ALA A 49 9.89 5.06 -2.90
C ALA A 49 11.08 4.69 -2.02
N GLY A 50 10.82 4.32 -0.78
CA GLY A 50 11.72 3.45 0.00
C GLY A 50 11.66 1.99 -0.48
N GLY A 51 11.09 1.75 -1.65
CA GLY A 51 11.14 0.50 -2.40
C GLY A 51 12.20 0.63 -3.48
N GLU A 52 13.21 -0.20 -3.36
CA GLU A 52 14.27 -0.53 -4.30
C GLU A 52 14.39 0.41 -5.51
N ALA A 53 15.50 1.11 -5.58
CA ALA A 53 15.98 1.90 -6.73
C ALA A 53 16.18 1.04 -8.01
N ASP A 54 15.40 0.00 -8.20
CA ASP A 54 15.45 -0.91 -9.35
C ASP A 54 14.58 -0.40 -10.52
N ASP A 55 13.74 0.60 -10.27
CA ASP A 55 12.94 1.28 -11.29
C ASP A 55 13.54 2.62 -11.77
N ALA A 56 14.79 2.92 -11.45
CA ALA A 56 15.52 3.96 -12.14
C ALA A 56 15.51 3.59 -13.63
N GLU A 57 14.69 4.31 -14.41
CA GLU A 57 14.41 4.16 -15.85
C GLU A 57 15.58 3.52 -16.62
N SER A 58 15.63 2.20 -16.58
CA SER A 58 16.58 1.41 -17.34
C SER A 58 16.22 1.57 -18.81
N ARG A 59 16.82 2.55 -19.46
CA ARG A 59 16.68 2.71 -20.92
C ARG A 59 17.33 1.52 -21.60
N LEU A 60 16.51 0.52 -21.88
CA LEU A 60 16.97 -0.64 -22.63
C LEU A 60 17.23 -0.25 -24.09
N PRO A 61 18.32 -0.76 -24.68
CA PRO A 61 18.60 -0.57 -26.11
C PRO A 61 17.50 -1.23 -26.95
N GLN A 62 17.21 -0.68 -28.10
CA GLN A 62 16.30 -1.30 -29.06
C GLN A 62 16.94 -2.58 -29.64
N LEU A 63 16.38 -3.72 -29.25
CA LEU A 63 16.82 -5.03 -29.73
C LEU A 63 15.70 -5.65 -30.58
N ARG A 64 16.12 -6.51 -31.54
CA ARG A 64 15.20 -7.28 -32.39
C ARG A 64 15.09 -8.71 -31.86
N GLN A 65 13.93 -9.32 -32.04
CA GLN A 65 13.74 -10.73 -31.72
C GLN A 65 14.75 -11.60 -32.52
N GLY A 66 15.41 -12.51 -31.81
CA GLY A 66 16.42 -13.38 -32.41
C GLY A 66 17.82 -12.73 -32.59
N GLN A 67 18.00 -11.48 -32.15
CA GLN A 67 19.32 -10.83 -32.18
C GLN A 67 20.22 -11.49 -31.15
N ARG A 68 21.47 -11.82 -31.59
CA ARG A 68 22.53 -12.27 -30.69
C ARG A 68 23.09 -11.11 -29.89
N VAL A 69 23.33 -11.34 -28.62
CA VAL A 69 23.99 -10.41 -27.70
C VAL A 69 25.09 -11.15 -26.96
N ASP A 70 26.21 -10.49 -26.74
CA ASP A 70 27.35 -11.06 -26.03
C ASP A 70 27.30 -10.61 -24.56
N ALA A 71 27.45 -11.56 -23.64
CA ALA A 71 27.55 -11.27 -22.21
C ALA A 71 28.97 -10.76 -21.92
N THR A 72 29.12 -9.48 -21.63
CA THR A 72 30.42 -8.87 -21.27
C THR A 72 30.81 -9.14 -19.83
N ARG A 73 29.79 -9.31 -18.94
CA ARG A 73 29.98 -9.56 -17.52
C ARG A 73 28.75 -10.27 -16.95
N LEU A 74 28.98 -11.28 -16.12
CA LEU A 74 27.97 -11.94 -15.30
C LEU A 74 28.39 -11.77 -13.84
N THR A 75 27.48 -11.28 -13.01
CA THR A 75 27.68 -11.11 -11.57
C THR A 75 26.61 -11.91 -10.85
N ALA A 76 27.00 -12.69 -9.85
CA ALA A 76 26.06 -13.39 -8.99
C ALA A 76 25.81 -12.52 -7.75
N ASP A 77 24.63 -11.93 -7.67
CA ASP A 77 24.23 -11.13 -6.55
C ASP A 77 23.22 -11.90 -5.68
N GLY A 78 23.45 -11.90 -4.37
CA GLY A 78 22.54 -12.50 -3.41
C GLY A 78 21.44 -11.49 -3.05
N HIS A 79 20.19 -11.93 -3.18
CA HIS A 79 19.03 -11.14 -2.78
C HIS A 79 18.30 -11.81 -1.65
N SER A 80 17.79 -11.02 -0.71
CA SER A 80 16.85 -11.47 0.32
C SER A 80 15.57 -10.65 0.21
N THR A 81 14.45 -11.28 0.50
CA THR A 81 13.17 -10.57 0.58
C THR A 81 13.16 -9.64 1.78
N ASN A 82 12.70 -8.43 1.56
CA ASN A 82 12.44 -7.48 2.64
C ASN A 82 11.01 -7.66 3.17
N PRO A 83 10.79 -7.44 4.49
CA PRO A 83 9.43 -7.38 5.01
C PRO A 83 8.67 -6.21 4.37
N PRO A 84 7.32 -6.25 4.37
CA PRO A 84 6.53 -5.12 3.91
C PRO A 84 6.94 -3.82 4.63
N PRO A 85 6.97 -2.69 3.93
CA PRO A 85 7.31 -1.42 4.55
C PRO A 85 6.28 -1.06 5.63
N ARG A 86 6.71 -0.35 6.65
CA ARG A 86 5.80 0.17 7.66
C ARG A 86 4.96 1.30 7.07
N TYR A 87 3.76 1.46 7.61
CA TYR A 87 2.90 2.58 7.23
C TYR A 87 3.56 3.91 7.56
N THR A 88 3.39 4.86 6.66
CA THR A 88 3.50 6.29 6.93
C THR A 88 2.11 6.83 7.27
N GLU A 89 1.99 8.08 7.74
CA GLU A 89 0.67 8.68 7.94
C GLU A 89 -0.16 8.68 6.65
N ALA A 90 0.44 9.01 5.52
CA ALA A 90 -0.25 9.03 4.24
C ALA A 90 -0.71 7.62 3.79
N SER A 91 0.16 6.62 3.88
CA SER A 91 -0.21 5.26 3.49
C SER A 91 -1.19 4.62 4.47
N LEU A 92 -1.19 5.02 5.75
CA LEU A 92 -2.20 4.60 6.72
C LEU A 92 -3.57 5.20 6.40
N VAL A 93 -3.64 6.49 6.07
CA VAL A 93 -4.89 7.14 5.63
C VAL A 93 -5.45 6.43 4.41
N LYS A 94 -4.61 6.14 3.41
CA LYS A 94 -5.02 5.40 2.22
C LYS A 94 -5.58 4.01 2.56
N ALA A 95 -4.93 3.27 3.46
CA ALA A 95 -5.40 1.96 3.88
C ALA A 95 -6.74 2.05 4.65
N LEU A 96 -6.93 3.05 5.50
CA LEU A 96 -8.20 3.29 6.20
C LEU A 96 -9.33 3.63 5.22
N GLU A 97 -9.04 4.45 4.21
CA GLU A 97 -9.99 4.80 3.15
C GLU A 97 -10.37 3.56 2.32
N GLU A 98 -9.41 2.74 1.92
CA GLU A 98 -9.65 1.50 1.18
C GLU A 98 -10.48 0.47 1.98
N LEU A 99 -10.37 0.49 3.31
CA LEU A 99 -11.14 -0.36 4.23
C LEU A 99 -12.49 0.25 4.63
N GLY A 100 -12.81 1.48 4.23
CA GLY A 100 -14.03 2.17 4.64
C GLY A 100 -14.05 2.62 6.11
N ILE A 101 -12.90 2.64 6.78
CA ILE A 101 -12.76 2.96 8.21
C ILE A 101 -12.44 4.44 8.38
N GLY A 102 -13.30 5.15 9.09
CA GLY A 102 -13.18 6.60 9.27
C GLY A 102 -13.62 7.40 8.05
N ARG A 103 -13.49 8.70 8.15
CA ARG A 103 -13.85 9.66 7.09
C ARG A 103 -12.75 10.75 7.00
N PRO A 104 -12.66 11.51 5.91
CA PRO A 104 -11.62 12.54 5.75
C PRO A 104 -11.50 13.50 6.94
N SER A 105 -12.60 13.80 7.62
CA SER A 105 -12.63 14.65 8.81
C SER A 105 -12.03 14.00 10.06
N THR A 106 -11.91 12.67 10.12
CA THR A 106 -11.47 11.92 11.31
C THR A 106 -10.07 11.35 11.20
N TYR A 107 -9.50 11.16 10.00
CA TYR A 107 -8.20 10.51 9.83
C TYR A 107 -7.08 11.16 10.64
N SER A 108 -6.96 12.49 10.59
CA SER A 108 -5.90 13.18 11.32
C SER A 108 -6.06 13.05 12.85
N SER A 109 -7.29 13.05 13.35
CA SER A 109 -7.56 12.85 14.79
C SER A 109 -7.29 11.42 15.24
N ILE A 110 -7.57 10.43 14.40
CA ILE A 110 -7.24 9.02 14.66
C ILE A 110 -5.72 8.86 14.80
N ILE A 111 -4.97 9.33 13.80
CA ILE A 111 -3.52 9.24 13.79
C ILE A 111 -2.89 9.97 14.99
N LYS A 112 -3.39 11.18 15.28
CA LYS A 112 -2.95 11.91 16.47
C LYS A 112 -3.23 11.15 17.76
N THR A 113 -4.41 10.57 17.90
CA THR A 113 -4.82 9.82 19.11
C THR A 113 -3.91 8.63 19.38
N ILE A 114 -3.59 7.83 18.36
CA ILE A 114 -2.71 6.66 18.55
C ILE A 114 -1.27 7.06 18.90
N GLN A 115 -0.81 8.22 18.43
CA GLN A 115 0.49 8.77 18.81
C GLN A 115 0.47 9.36 20.23
N ASP A 116 -0.52 10.19 20.56
CA ASP A 116 -0.66 10.82 21.88
C ASP A 116 -0.79 9.78 23.01
N ARG A 117 -1.43 8.65 22.73
CA ARG A 117 -1.55 7.52 23.67
C ARG A 117 -0.30 6.62 23.72
N GLY A 118 0.72 6.92 22.94
CA GLY A 118 1.95 6.15 22.90
C GLY A 118 1.81 4.74 22.28
N TYR A 119 0.73 4.48 21.56
CA TYR A 119 0.57 3.22 20.82
C TYR A 119 1.50 3.15 19.63
N VAL A 120 1.75 4.29 19.00
CA VAL A 120 2.60 4.41 17.83
C VAL A 120 3.55 5.58 18.00
N HIS A 121 4.79 5.43 17.56
CA HIS A 121 5.77 6.50 17.48
C HIS A 121 6.35 6.59 16.06
N LYS A 122 6.82 7.78 15.69
CA LYS A 122 7.47 8.02 14.39
C LYS A 122 8.96 7.65 14.45
N LYS A 123 9.41 6.95 13.41
CA LYS A 123 10.83 6.77 13.11
C LYS A 123 11.06 7.23 11.67
N GLY A 124 11.52 8.47 11.49
CA GLY A 124 11.45 9.14 10.19
C GLY A 124 10.00 9.35 9.77
N SER A 125 9.63 8.92 8.59
CA SER A 125 8.24 8.91 8.08
C SER A 125 7.43 7.70 8.54
N ALA A 126 8.08 6.63 9.01
CA ALA A 126 7.45 5.36 9.35
C ALA A 126 6.76 5.41 10.73
N LEU A 127 5.57 4.83 10.81
CA LEU A 127 4.83 4.59 12.04
C LEU A 127 5.24 3.24 12.64
N VAL A 128 5.76 3.27 13.86
CA VAL A 128 6.26 2.08 14.56
C VAL A 128 5.38 1.80 15.78
N PRO A 129 4.71 0.64 15.86
CA PRO A 129 3.93 0.28 17.03
C PRO A 129 4.82 0.03 18.25
N SER A 130 4.32 0.42 19.41
CA SER A 130 4.95 0.18 20.71
C SER A 130 4.52 -1.18 21.28
N TRP A 131 5.21 -1.67 22.31
CA TRP A 131 4.80 -2.89 23.03
C TRP A 131 3.40 -2.77 23.64
N VAL A 132 3.03 -1.57 24.09
CA VAL A 132 1.70 -1.30 24.63
C VAL A 132 0.63 -1.51 23.58
N ALA A 133 0.89 -1.11 22.31
CA ALA A 133 -0.05 -1.36 21.23
C ALA A 133 -0.32 -2.86 21.04
N PHE A 134 0.71 -3.69 21.03
CA PHE A 134 0.54 -5.15 20.90
C PHE A 134 -0.26 -5.74 22.05
N ALA A 135 0.01 -5.29 23.30
CA ALA A 135 -0.73 -5.76 24.46
C ALA A 135 -2.21 -5.37 24.41
N VAL A 136 -2.49 -4.09 24.06
CA VAL A 136 -3.86 -3.58 23.96
C VAL A 136 -4.61 -4.25 22.82
N THR A 137 -3.99 -4.36 21.64
CA THR A 137 -4.62 -5.02 20.49
C THR A 137 -4.94 -6.48 20.79
N GLY A 138 -3.98 -7.22 21.35
CA GLY A 138 -4.21 -8.63 21.71
C GLY A 138 -5.30 -8.80 22.77
N LEU A 139 -5.42 -7.91 23.75
CA LEU A 139 -6.52 -7.91 24.72
C LEU A 139 -7.87 -7.67 24.05
N LEU A 140 -7.93 -6.68 23.15
CA LEU A 140 -9.17 -6.35 22.46
C LEU A 140 -9.60 -7.47 21.50
N GLU A 141 -8.68 -8.06 20.77
CA GLU A 141 -8.97 -9.21 19.88
C GLU A 141 -9.51 -10.42 20.64
N GLN A 142 -9.01 -10.67 21.87
CA GLN A 142 -9.47 -11.79 22.70
C GLN A 142 -10.84 -11.56 23.34
N HIS A 143 -11.14 -10.35 23.76
CA HIS A 143 -12.33 -10.06 24.59
C HIS A 143 -13.38 -9.22 23.87
N PHE A 144 -13.00 -8.50 22.82
CA PHE A 144 -13.84 -7.57 22.09
C PHE A 144 -13.62 -7.70 20.59
N SER A 145 -13.46 -8.93 20.08
CA SER A 145 -13.08 -9.22 18.69
C SER A 145 -13.96 -8.48 17.68
N ARG A 146 -15.27 -8.39 17.93
CA ARG A 146 -16.20 -7.70 17.06
C ARG A 146 -15.95 -6.19 17.00
N LEU A 147 -15.62 -5.54 18.12
CA LEU A 147 -15.37 -4.10 18.15
C LEU A 147 -14.07 -3.67 17.47
N VAL A 148 -13.14 -4.60 17.23
CA VAL A 148 -11.88 -4.36 16.51
C VAL A 148 -11.88 -4.96 15.11
N ASP A 149 -13.02 -5.50 14.69
CA ASP A 149 -13.23 -5.99 13.34
C ASP A 149 -13.35 -4.84 12.34
N TYR A 150 -12.68 -4.98 11.20
CA TYR A 150 -12.66 -3.93 10.19
C TYR A 150 -13.99 -3.80 9.47
N ASP A 151 -14.62 -4.92 9.13
CA ASP A 151 -15.91 -4.94 8.43
C ASP A 151 -17.02 -4.37 9.31
N PHE A 152 -16.99 -4.69 10.63
CA PHE A 152 -17.91 -4.10 11.59
C PHE A 152 -17.75 -2.57 11.68
N THR A 153 -16.52 -2.09 11.72
CA THR A 153 -16.24 -0.64 11.78
C THR A 153 -16.68 0.06 10.51
N ALA A 154 -16.38 -0.52 9.34
CA ALA A 154 -16.79 0.03 8.05
C ALA A 154 -18.33 0.08 7.91
N ALA A 155 -19.02 -1.00 8.27
CA ALA A 155 -20.49 -1.04 8.26
C ALA A 155 -21.10 0.01 9.20
N MET A 156 -20.51 0.20 10.38
CA MET A 156 -20.96 1.24 11.32
C MET A 156 -20.79 2.65 10.75
N GLU A 157 -19.70 2.92 10.05
CA GLU A 157 -19.49 4.23 9.39
C GLU A 157 -20.52 4.47 8.28
N ASP A 158 -20.86 3.45 7.50
CA ASP A 158 -21.87 3.54 6.45
C ASP A 158 -23.27 3.76 7.04
N GLU A 159 -23.63 3.06 8.11
CA GLU A 159 -24.90 3.26 8.82
C GLU A 159 -25.01 4.67 9.43
N LEU A 160 -23.90 5.24 9.91
CA LEU A 160 -23.89 6.63 10.38
C LEU A 160 -24.10 7.63 9.24
N ASP A 161 -23.59 7.34 8.03
CA ASP A 161 -23.86 8.14 6.84
C ASP A 161 -25.34 8.04 6.40
N GLU A 162 -25.97 6.86 6.52
CA GLU A 162 -27.41 6.70 6.28
C GLU A 162 -28.27 7.51 7.27
N ILE A 163 -27.85 7.57 8.54
CA ILE A 163 -28.51 8.45 9.53
C ILE A 163 -28.31 9.93 9.16
N ALA A 164 -27.11 10.31 8.75
CA ALA A 164 -26.80 11.69 8.38
C ALA A 164 -27.56 12.15 7.14
N SER A 165 -27.82 11.23 6.19
CA SER A 165 -28.62 11.50 5.00
C SER A 165 -30.13 11.42 5.21
N GLY A 166 -30.58 10.97 6.39
CA GLY A 166 -32.00 10.85 6.77
C GLY A 166 -32.68 9.57 6.27
N HIS A 167 -31.93 8.60 5.79
CA HIS A 167 -32.47 7.30 5.36
C HIS A 167 -32.69 6.35 6.52
N GLU A 168 -31.98 6.54 7.64
CA GLU A 168 -32.11 5.72 8.85
C GLU A 168 -32.43 6.60 10.08
N HIS A 169 -33.18 6.05 11.03
CA HIS A 169 -33.54 6.73 12.28
C HIS A 169 -32.52 6.46 13.40
N ARG A 170 -31.84 7.51 13.87
CA ARG A 170 -30.83 7.42 14.93
C ARG A 170 -31.29 6.61 16.15
N THR A 171 -32.54 6.80 16.60
CA THR A 171 -33.06 6.14 17.83
C THR A 171 -33.19 4.63 17.61
N ASN A 172 -33.69 4.20 16.46
CA ASN A 172 -33.81 2.79 16.11
C ASN A 172 -32.44 2.14 15.99
N TRP A 173 -31.54 2.83 15.30
CA TRP A 173 -30.17 2.36 15.16
C TRP A 173 -29.47 2.19 16.52
N LEU A 174 -29.52 3.20 17.40
CA LEU A 174 -28.94 3.14 18.74
C LEU A 174 -29.55 2.01 19.59
N HIS A 175 -30.87 1.80 19.50
CA HIS A 175 -31.52 0.70 20.19
C HIS A 175 -31.00 -0.66 19.73
N ASN A 176 -30.89 -0.85 18.40
CA ASN A 176 -30.39 -2.08 17.82
C ASN A 176 -28.91 -2.30 18.15
N PHE A 177 -28.11 -1.25 18.10
CA PHE A 177 -26.70 -1.30 18.44
C PHE A 177 -26.47 -1.69 19.90
N TYR A 178 -27.24 -1.16 20.85
CA TYR A 178 -27.02 -1.34 22.27
C TYR A 178 -27.71 -2.58 22.85
N PHE A 179 -28.96 -2.84 22.46
CA PHE A 179 -29.79 -3.91 23.09
C PHE A 179 -29.75 -5.24 22.32
N GLY A 180 -29.00 -5.33 21.28
CA GLY A 180 -28.89 -6.57 20.53
C GLY A 180 -29.84 -6.63 19.34
N GLY A 181 -29.53 -7.40 18.48
CA GLY A 181 -29.95 -7.84 17.19
C GLY A 181 -28.76 -8.52 16.59
N GLU A 182 -28.78 -8.94 15.36
CA GLU A 182 -27.61 -9.54 14.71
C GLU A 182 -26.38 -8.62 14.70
N HIS A 183 -26.57 -7.31 14.91
CA HIS A 183 -25.55 -6.26 14.90
C HIS A 183 -25.33 -5.54 16.24
N GLY A 184 -26.03 -5.94 17.30
CA GLY A 184 -25.87 -5.32 18.62
C GLY A 184 -24.50 -5.60 19.27
N VAL A 185 -24.09 -4.69 20.17
CA VAL A 185 -22.97 -4.96 21.10
C VAL A 185 -23.52 -5.93 22.15
N PRO A 186 -22.88 -7.09 22.37
CA PRO A 186 -23.32 -8.05 23.37
C PRO A 186 -23.15 -7.56 24.80
#